data_9d85d9381022e6b29d87af571bf12f68
#
_entry.id   9d85d9381022e6b29d87af571bf12f68
#
_cell.length_a   1.000
_cell.length_b   1.000
_cell.length_c   1.000
_cell.angle_alpha   90.00
_cell.angle_beta   90.00
_cell.angle_gamma   90.00
#
_symmetry.space_group_name_H-M   'P 1'
#
loop_
_entity.id
_entity.type
_entity.pdbx_description
1 polymer ?
#
loop_
_entity_poly.entity_id
_entity_poly.type
_entity_poly.pdbx_seq_one_letter_code
_entity_poly.pdbx_strand_id
1 'polypeptide(L)'
;AYAALIRDLDERGMLDSTLVVLATEFGRKPQFNGNGRGHYPICFCSVLAGGGVKRGFVYGSSDKEGAYPDNPVTVNDLHATIGWAAGLPLEKVFHTGTGRPFVVGGVKAKPVHQLFA
;
A
#
# COMPACT_ATOMS: atom_id res chain seq x y z
N ALA A 1 14.76 -2.81 11.55
CA ALA A 1 14.36 -1.39 11.53
C ALA A 1 12.84 -1.21 11.60
N TYR A 2 12.02 -1.79 10.68
CA TYR A 2 10.56 -1.58 10.63
C TYR A 2 9.84 -1.97 11.94
N ALA A 3 10.09 -3.17 12.49
CA ALA A 3 9.48 -3.61 13.74
C ALA A 3 9.85 -2.73 14.95
N ALA A 4 11.08 -2.20 14.98
CA ALA A 4 11.51 -1.28 16.02
C ALA A 4 10.77 0.06 15.93
N LEU A 5 10.56 0.59 14.72
CA LEU A 5 9.77 1.79 14.50
C LEU A 5 8.32 1.62 14.98
N ILE A 6 7.67 0.51 14.60
CA ILE A 6 6.29 0.23 15.03
C ILE A 6 6.19 0.14 16.55
N ARG A 7 7.15 -0.56 17.20
CA ARG A 7 7.20 -0.66 18.66
C ARG A 7 7.38 0.70 19.33
N ASP A 8 8.32 1.52 18.85
CA ASP A 8 8.58 2.86 19.42
C ASP A 8 7.34 3.76 19.29
N LEU A 9 6.64 3.73 18.15
CA LEU A 9 5.39 4.46 17.98
C LEU A 9 4.27 3.96 18.91
N ASP A 10 4.16 2.65 19.10
CA ASP A 10 3.17 2.03 20.00
C ASP A 10 3.46 2.42 21.47
N GLU A 11 4.71 2.28 21.93
CA GLU A 11 5.14 2.65 23.27
C GLU A 11 4.94 4.13 23.59
N ARG A 12 5.01 5.01 22.57
CA ARG A 12 4.74 6.45 22.70
C ARG A 12 3.26 6.82 22.56
N GLY A 13 2.38 5.87 22.30
CA GLY A 13 0.96 6.13 22.04
C GLY A 13 0.69 6.88 20.74
N MET A 14 1.61 6.83 19.78
CA MET A 14 1.52 7.54 18.50
C MET A 14 1.02 6.63 17.35
N LEU A 15 1.02 5.31 17.53
CA LEU A 15 0.74 4.37 16.44
C LEU A 15 -0.70 4.50 15.92
N ASP A 16 -1.67 4.78 16.78
CA ASP A 16 -3.07 4.91 16.38
C ASP A 16 -3.34 6.13 15.48
N SER A 17 -2.50 7.17 15.58
CA SER A 17 -2.59 8.38 14.75
C SER A 17 -1.54 8.46 13.64
N THR A 18 -0.72 7.42 13.47
CA THR A 18 0.37 7.39 12.50
C THR A 18 0.24 6.17 11.59
N LEU A 19 -0.04 6.40 10.31
CA LEU A 19 -0.01 5.32 9.31
C LEU A 19 1.43 5.11 8.82
N VAL A 20 1.98 3.92 9.06
CA VAL A 20 3.30 3.52 8.56
C VAL A 20 3.14 2.59 7.39
N VAL A 21 3.70 2.96 6.24
CA VAL A 21 3.62 2.20 4.99
C VAL A 21 5.00 1.70 4.60
N LEU A 22 5.13 0.39 4.42
CA LEU A 22 6.29 -0.24 3.79
C LEU A 22 5.86 -0.73 2.40
N ALA A 23 6.37 -0.09 1.37
CA ALA A 23 6.07 -0.42 -0.01
C ALA A 23 7.36 -0.52 -0.83
N THR A 24 7.31 -1.35 -1.86
CA THR A 24 8.36 -1.50 -2.86
C THR A 24 7.76 -1.31 -4.25
N GLU A 25 8.59 -1.03 -5.25
CA GLU A 25 8.15 -0.81 -6.63
C GLU A 25 7.92 -2.11 -7.40
N PHE A 26 8.48 -3.22 -6.94
CA PHE A 26 8.29 -4.56 -7.50
C PHE A 26 8.55 -5.65 -6.47
N GLY A 27 8.14 -6.87 -6.77
CA GLY A 27 8.48 -8.09 -6.05
C GLY A 27 9.63 -8.86 -6.71
N ARG A 28 9.65 -10.17 -6.48
CA ARG A 28 10.66 -11.07 -7.04
C ARG A 28 9.99 -12.21 -7.79
N LYS A 29 10.59 -12.62 -8.92
CA LYS A 29 10.10 -13.76 -9.71
C LYS A 29 10.01 -15.02 -8.86
N PRO A 30 8.96 -15.85 -9.03
CA PRO A 30 8.84 -17.13 -8.34
C PRO A 30 10.03 -18.07 -8.62
N GLN A 31 10.57 -18.01 -9.83
CA GLN A 31 11.70 -18.86 -10.28
C GLN A 31 13.04 -18.21 -10.01
N PHE A 32 14.02 -19.03 -9.63
CA PHE A 32 15.42 -18.61 -9.56
C PHE A 32 16.02 -18.45 -10.96
N ASN A 33 16.90 -17.45 -11.09
CA ASN A 33 17.74 -17.27 -12.25
C ASN A 33 19.17 -16.94 -11.77
N GLY A 34 20.09 -17.88 -11.95
CA GLY A 34 21.43 -17.79 -11.37
C GLY A 34 21.39 -17.80 -9.84
N ASN A 35 22.03 -16.83 -9.20
CA ASN A 35 22.16 -16.75 -7.73
C ASN A 35 20.99 -16.06 -7.01
N GLY A 36 19.88 -15.78 -7.70
CA GLY A 36 18.77 -15.05 -7.08
C GLY A 36 17.51 -15.04 -7.93
N ARG A 37 16.61 -14.10 -7.58
CA ARG A 37 15.34 -13.91 -8.28
C ARG A 37 15.30 -12.52 -8.90
N GLY A 38 14.98 -12.45 -10.19
CA GLY A 38 14.81 -11.19 -10.92
C GLY A 38 13.65 -10.35 -10.41
N HIS A 39 13.57 -9.10 -10.85
CA HIS A 39 12.47 -8.18 -10.55
C HIS A 39 11.16 -8.69 -11.14
N TYR A 40 10.06 -8.52 -10.40
CA TYR A 40 8.74 -8.98 -10.82
C TYR A 40 7.65 -7.99 -10.39
N PRO A 41 7.18 -7.14 -11.30
CA PRO A 41 6.22 -6.09 -10.97
C PRO A 41 4.76 -6.56 -10.91
N ILE A 42 4.47 -7.81 -11.32
CA ILE A 42 3.09 -8.31 -11.46
C ILE A 42 2.50 -8.70 -10.10
N CYS A 43 3.31 -9.34 -9.23
CA CYS A 43 2.84 -9.82 -7.93
C CYS A 43 3.83 -9.47 -6.83
N PHE A 44 3.39 -8.64 -5.89
CA PHE A 44 4.14 -8.23 -4.69
C PHE A 44 3.19 -7.66 -3.65
N CYS A 45 3.70 -7.37 -2.46
CA CYS A 45 2.89 -6.89 -1.36
C CYS A 45 3.44 -5.58 -0.77
N SER A 46 2.56 -4.85 -0.10
CA SER A 46 2.89 -3.74 0.78
C SER A 46 2.40 -4.04 2.19
N VAL A 47 2.99 -3.42 3.20
CA VAL A 47 2.60 -3.57 4.60
C VAL A 47 2.17 -2.22 5.15
N LEU A 48 1.03 -2.19 5.83
CA LEU A 48 0.52 -1.01 6.52
C LEU A 48 0.41 -1.32 8.00
N ALA A 49 0.73 -0.35 8.85
CA ALA A 49 0.58 -0.46 10.30
C ALA A 49 0.17 0.87 10.91
N GLY A 50 -0.59 0.85 11.99
CA GLY A 50 -1.09 2.04 12.66
C GLY A 50 -2.20 2.77 11.90
N GLY A 51 -2.55 3.96 12.32
CA GLY A 51 -3.56 4.80 11.64
C GLY A 51 -4.93 4.11 11.43
N GLY A 52 -5.37 3.25 12.36
CA GLY A 52 -6.63 2.51 12.27
C GLY A 52 -6.60 1.25 11.41
N VAL A 53 -5.43 0.81 10.92
CA VAL A 53 -5.30 -0.44 10.16
C VAL A 53 -5.58 -1.65 11.05
N LYS A 54 -6.37 -2.61 10.56
CA LYS A 54 -6.65 -3.87 11.23
C LYS A 54 -5.38 -4.68 11.45
N ARG A 55 -5.08 -5.01 12.70
CA ARG A 55 -3.90 -5.80 13.07
C ARG A 55 -4.02 -7.24 12.56
N GLY A 56 -2.96 -7.76 11.95
CA GLY A 56 -2.90 -9.14 11.44
C GLY A 56 -3.84 -9.45 10.27
N PHE A 57 -4.45 -8.45 9.65
CA PHE A 57 -5.30 -8.64 8.50
C PHE A 57 -4.48 -8.73 7.21
N VAL A 58 -4.83 -9.69 6.34
CA VAL A 58 -4.24 -9.86 5.02
C VAL A 58 -5.32 -9.64 3.98
N TYR A 59 -5.07 -8.77 3.02
CA TYR A 59 -5.95 -8.50 1.88
C TYR A 59 -5.33 -9.04 0.60
N GLY A 60 -6.09 -9.88 -0.09
CA GLY A 60 -5.64 -10.55 -1.31
C GLY A 60 -4.68 -11.72 -1.06
N SER A 61 -4.35 -12.39 -2.12
CA SER A 61 -3.43 -13.53 -2.14
C SER A 61 -2.72 -13.61 -3.49
N SER A 62 -1.84 -14.56 -3.67
CA SER A 62 -1.32 -14.94 -4.98
C SER A 62 -1.82 -16.32 -5.38
N ASP A 63 -1.66 -16.66 -6.66
CA ASP A 63 -1.77 -18.04 -7.12
C ASP A 63 -0.74 -18.94 -6.42
N LYS A 64 -0.82 -20.24 -6.66
CA LYS A 64 0.06 -21.25 -6.05
C LYS A 64 1.53 -21.04 -6.39
N GLU A 65 1.80 -20.51 -7.57
CA GLU A 65 3.14 -20.24 -8.09
C GLU A 65 3.69 -18.89 -7.59
N GLY A 66 2.86 -18.03 -6.99
CA GLY A 66 3.24 -16.68 -6.59
C GLY A 66 3.47 -15.74 -7.78
N ALA A 67 2.85 -16.05 -8.92
CA ALA A 67 3.06 -15.34 -10.17
C ALA A 67 2.02 -14.25 -10.41
N TYR A 68 0.77 -14.49 -10.05
CA TYR A 68 -0.32 -13.54 -10.29
C TYR A 68 -1.09 -13.26 -9.00
N PRO A 69 -1.48 -11.99 -8.77
CA PRO A 69 -2.30 -11.66 -7.62
C PRO A 69 -3.75 -12.10 -7.84
N ASP A 70 -4.33 -12.66 -6.80
CA ASP A 70 -5.76 -12.83 -6.64
C ASP A 70 -6.29 -11.62 -5.87
N ASN A 71 -7.30 -10.94 -6.41
CA ASN A 71 -7.83 -9.71 -5.83
C ASN A 71 -6.80 -8.55 -5.79
N PRO A 72 -6.28 -8.14 -6.95
CA PRO A 72 -5.16 -7.19 -7.04
C PRO A 72 -5.53 -5.79 -6.53
N VAL A 73 -4.57 -5.14 -5.87
CA VAL A 73 -4.60 -3.72 -5.53
C VAL A 73 -3.66 -2.99 -6.47
N THR A 74 -4.17 -2.03 -7.23
CA THR A 74 -3.31 -1.23 -8.10
C THR A 74 -2.51 -0.21 -7.30
N VAL A 75 -1.44 0.32 -7.89
CA VAL A 75 -0.67 1.42 -7.29
C VAL A 75 -1.56 2.63 -7.01
N ASN A 76 -2.51 2.90 -7.90
CA ASN A 76 -3.47 3.98 -7.73
C ASN A 76 -4.42 3.73 -6.55
N ASP A 77 -4.88 2.49 -6.35
CA ASP A 77 -5.71 2.11 -5.21
C ASP A 77 -4.94 2.20 -3.89
N LEU A 78 -3.66 1.84 -3.89
CA LEU A 78 -2.80 2.02 -2.72
C LEU A 78 -2.66 3.51 -2.37
N HIS A 79 -2.39 4.38 -3.34
CA HIS A 79 -2.31 5.82 -3.12
C HIS A 79 -3.63 6.41 -2.65
N ALA A 80 -4.76 5.97 -3.23
CA ALA A 80 -6.09 6.37 -2.76
C ALA A 80 -6.36 5.89 -1.33
N THR A 81 -5.93 4.68 -0.99
CA THR A 81 -6.05 4.12 0.36
C THR A 81 -5.29 4.96 1.40
N ILE A 82 -4.03 5.32 1.09
CA ILE A 82 -3.21 6.19 1.94
C ILE A 82 -3.83 7.57 2.07
N GLY A 83 -4.26 8.16 0.94
CA GLY A 83 -4.91 9.47 0.92
C GLY A 83 -6.21 9.49 1.73
N TRP A 84 -7.04 8.45 1.60
CA TRP A 84 -8.26 8.30 2.37
C TRP A 84 -7.98 8.17 3.87
N ALA A 85 -7.01 7.34 4.26
CA ALA A 85 -6.61 7.18 5.66
C ALA A 85 -6.06 8.48 6.27
N ALA A 86 -5.41 9.32 5.46
CA ALA A 86 -4.95 10.65 5.86
C ALA A 86 -6.06 11.73 5.84
N GLY A 87 -7.31 11.38 5.53
CA GLY A 87 -8.45 12.31 5.47
C GLY A 87 -8.44 13.23 4.24
N LEU A 88 -7.71 12.88 3.19
CA LEU A 88 -7.69 13.68 1.97
C LEU A 88 -9.00 13.52 1.16
N PRO A 89 -9.51 14.60 0.54
CA PRO A 89 -10.70 14.55 -0.30
C PRO A 89 -10.34 13.91 -1.66
N LEU A 90 -10.59 12.60 -1.82
CA LEU A 90 -10.18 11.83 -2.99
C LEU A 90 -10.85 12.27 -4.29
N GLU A 91 -12.05 12.85 -4.22
CA GLU A 91 -12.80 13.32 -5.39
C GLU A 91 -12.41 14.75 -5.81
N LYS A 92 -11.66 15.46 -4.97
CA LYS A 92 -11.26 16.82 -5.27
C LYS A 92 -10.22 16.86 -6.38
N VAL A 93 -10.50 17.66 -7.42
CA VAL A 93 -9.54 17.95 -8.47
C VAL A 93 -8.58 19.05 -7.99
N PHE A 94 -7.32 18.73 -7.99
CA PHE A 94 -6.23 19.66 -7.77
C PHE A 94 -5.60 20.04 -9.12
N HIS A 95 -4.92 21.16 -9.19
CA HIS A 95 -4.20 21.58 -10.39
C HIS A 95 -2.74 21.83 -10.07
N THR A 96 -1.84 21.36 -10.93
CA THR A 96 -0.41 21.71 -10.86
C THR A 96 -0.19 23.18 -11.19
N GLY A 97 1.00 23.71 -10.93
CA GLY A 97 1.38 25.08 -11.33
C GLY A 97 1.29 25.33 -12.85
N THR A 98 1.28 24.25 -13.66
CA THR A 98 1.08 24.31 -15.12
C THR A 98 -0.39 24.10 -15.56
N GLY A 99 -1.33 24.05 -14.59
CA GLY A 99 -2.76 23.88 -14.86
C GLY A 99 -3.23 22.44 -15.10
N ARG A 100 -2.35 21.43 -15.01
CA ARG A 100 -2.75 20.02 -15.21
C ARG A 100 -3.62 19.53 -14.04
N PRO A 101 -4.84 19.02 -14.31
CA PRO A 101 -5.70 18.47 -13.26
C PRO A 101 -5.19 17.11 -12.77
N PHE A 102 -5.34 16.84 -11.47
CA PHE A 102 -5.12 15.53 -10.88
C PHE A 102 -6.00 15.33 -9.64
N VAL A 103 -6.26 14.07 -9.32
CA VAL A 103 -6.91 13.62 -8.07
C VAL A 103 -6.01 12.64 -7.35
N VAL A 104 -6.14 12.53 -6.03
CA VAL A 104 -5.34 11.61 -5.21
C VAL A 104 -5.62 10.17 -5.64
N GLY A 105 -4.58 9.43 -5.98
CA GLY A 105 -4.66 8.06 -6.49
C GLY A 105 -5.07 7.95 -7.97
N GLY A 106 -5.68 8.99 -8.57
CA GLY A 106 -6.19 8.98 -9.94
C GLY A 106 -7.70 8.75 -10.04
N VAL A 107 -8.30 9.13 -11.17
CA VAL A 107 -9.76 9.22 -11.39
C VAL A 107 -10.52 7.91 -11.15
N LYS A 108 -9.88 6.74 -11.30
CA LYS A 108 -10.51 5.41 -11.16
C LYS A 108 -10.05 4.66 -9.91
N ALA A 109 -9.21 5.28 -9.10
CA ALA A 109 -8.65 4.65 -7.91
C ALA A 109 -9.74 4.38 -6.85
N LYS A 110 -9.66 3.21 -6.22
CA LYS A 110 -10.60 2.79 -5.18
C LYS A 110 -9.83 2.47 -3.89
N PRO A 111 -10.05 3.21 -2.81
CA PRO A 111 -9.40 2.90 -1.54
C PRO A 111 -9.87 1.54 -0.99
N VAL A 112 -8.96 0.78 -0.43
CA VAL A 112 -9.23 -0.53 0.18
C VAL A 112 -9.69 -0.33 1.62
N HIS A 113 -10.95 0.04 1.80
CA HIS A 113 -11.54 0.32 3.13
C HIS A 113 -11.49 -0.89 4.08
N GLN A 114 -11.49 -2.12 3.54
CA GLN A 114 -11.46 -3.35 4.32
C GLN A 114 -10.21 -3.49 5.20
N LEU A 115 -9.13 -2.76 4.90
CA LEU A 115 -7.89 -2.72 5.70
C LEU A 115 -8.08 -2.02 7.05
N PHE A 116 -9.11 -1.20 7.21
CA PHE A 116 -9.33 -0.37 8.40
C PHE A 116 -10.46 -0.89 9.29
N ALA A 117 -10.36 -0.59 10.59
CA ALA A 117 -11.35 -0.97 11.60
C ALA A 117 -12.59 -0.08 11.54
#